data_59877b74dbac9f7190feeb1c613af0c7
#
_entry.id   59877b74dbac9f7190feeb1c613af0c7
#
_cell.length_a   1.000
_cell.length_b   1.000
_cell.length_c   1.000
_cell.angle_alpha   90.00
_cell.angle_beta   90.00
_cell.angle_gamma   90.00
#
_symmetry.space_group_name_H-M   'P 1'
#
loop_
_entity.id
_entity.type
_entity.pdbx_description
1 polymer ?
#
loop_
_entity_poly.entity_id
_entity_poly.type
_entity_poly.pdbx_seq_one_letter_code
_entity_poly.pdbx_strand_id
1 'polypeptide(L)'
;MIGADAIIKCLEAEGVSTVFGYPGVAICPFFNSILDSDIKTVLIRTEQNAAHAASGVARMTGRPGVCAVTSGPGATNVITGIATAFADSIPMICITGQVNSELLGSDVFQEADITGAVESFVKYSYLVKNVNDIPRVFKEAFYIANTGRKGPVLIDIPIDIQNATIKNFHYPEEVNLRTYKPTVKGHAVQIKKVIKELERAKRPIICAGGGVLLSEAEEELRSFAEEHGIPVVSTMMGIGVMPTEHPLYYGMVGNNGKTYANRAMNESDLLIMVGARVADRAVSQPDLITRNKVLVHIDVDPAEIGKNAGPSIPLVGDAKHIFQDFQKEEFGCNYEEWLTTLNEYRSTMEKKRTPNPDYVDPAAFITRLSEKMQEDGVYVADVGQNQIWSCGYHIVKKGKFLTSGGMGTMGYSIPAAMGAKTAAMDKQVIAVCGDGSFQMSMMELATIRQHNIPVKIIVLKNNYLGMVREYQHYTYKDHYSVVDLSGSPDLEKLSAAYDIPYLRLKNMEHVDEILDAFLAEDNTMLLECLIDPMDLVK
;
A
#
# COMPACT_ATOMS: atom_id res chain seq x y z
N MET A 1 9.29 -23.15 28.81
CA MET A 1 9.12 -21.73 28.44
C MET A 1 7.69 -21.32 28.64
N ILE A 2 7.38 -20.05 28.78
CA ILE A 2 6.01 -19.55 28.81
C ILE A 2 5.48 -19.30 27.40
N GLY A 3 4.17 -19.06 27.28
CA GLY A 3 3.51 -18.80 25.99
C GLY A 3 4.10 -17.58 25.27
N ALA A 4 4.44 -16.52 26.00
CA ALA A 4 5.09 -15.34 25.42
C ALA A 4 6.45 -15.67 24.77
N ASP A 5 7.28 -16.50 25.39
CA ASP A 5 8.55 -16.96 24.81
C ASP A 5 8.29 -17.78 23.52
N ALA A 6 7.24 -18.61 23.55
CA ALA A 6 6.86 -19.40 22.39
C ALA A 6 6.42 -18.52 21.21
N ILE A 7 5.70 -17.42 21.48
CA ILE A 7 5.33 -16.43 20.45
C ILE A 7 6.60 -15.85 19.81
N ILE A 8 7.57 -15.41 20.62
CA ILE A 8 8.82 -14.84 20.10
C ILE A 8 9.56 -15.85 19.20
N LYS A 9 9.66 -17.11 19.64
CA LYS A 9 10.28 -18.17 18.81
C LYS A 9 9.55 -18.43 17.50
N CYS A 10 8.23 -18.28 17.47
CA CYS A 10 7.46 -18.35 16.22
C CYS A 10 7.80 -17.18 15.29
N LEU A 11 7.89 -15.95 15.83
CA LEU A 11 8.27 -14.77 15.04
C LEU A 11 9.70 -14.89 14.50
N GLU A 12 10.65 -15.38 15.30
CA GLU A 12 12.03 -15.67 14.85
C GLU A 12 12.05 -16.71 13.72
N ALA A 13 11.27 -17.79 13.84
CA ALA A 13 11.18 -18.83 12.82
C ALA A 13 10.58 -18.34 11.49
N GLU A 14 9.72 -17.34 11.53
CA GLU A 14 9.17 -16.66 10.34
C GLU A 14 10.06 -15.50 9.83
N GLY A 15 11.20 -15.25 10.47
CA GLY A 15 12.19 -14.24 10.06
C GLY A 15 11.73 -12.81 10.30
N VAL A 16 10.90 -12.59 11.32
CA VAL A 16 10.46 -11.24 11.72
C VAL A 16 11.63 -10.51 12.36
N SER A 17 11.98 -9.35 11.80
CA SER A 17 13.09 -8.51 12.30
C SER A 17 12.62 -7.33 13.15
N THR A 18 11.35 -6.91 12.99
CA THR A 18 10.81 -5.72 13.66
C THR A 18 9.34 -5.90 13.99
N VAL A 19 8.97 -5.47 15.20
CA VAL A 19 7.58 -5.39 15.67
C VAL A 19 7.26 -3.94 16.04
N PHE A 20 6.20 -3.40 15.49
CA PHE A 20 5.66 -2.09 15.88
C PHE A 20 4.55 -2.31 16.90
N GLY A 21 4.58 -1.57 18.01
CA GLY A 21 3.57 -1.81 19.01
C GLY A 21 3.40 -0.71 20.05
N TYR A 22 2.32 -0.86 20.80
CA TYR A 22 2.03 -0.03 21.97
C TYR A 22 1.69 -0.96 23.16
N PRO A 23 2.49 -0.91 24.24
CA PRO A 23 2.31 -1.81 25.38
C PRO A 23 1.09 -1.44 26.21
N GLY A 24 0.57 -2.43 26.90
CA GLY A 24 -0.43 -2.35 27.95
C GLY A 24 -0.44 -3.65 28.73
N VAL A 25 -1.14 -3.72 29.85
CA VAL A 25 -1.05 -4.86 30.79
C VAL A 25 -1.29 -6.20 30.10
N ALA A 26 -2.29 -6.30 29.23
CA ALA A 26 -2.69 -7.55 28.59
C ALA A 26 -1.69 -8.07 27.54
N ILE A 27 -0.67 -7.29 27.17
CA ILE A 27 0.40 -7.69 26.22
C ILE A 27 1.80 -7.58 26.84
N CYS A 28 1.91 -7.21 28.12
CA CYS A 28 3.20 -7.08 28.82
C CYS A 28 4.05 -8.37 28.78
N PRO A 29 3.50 -9.59 28.95
CA PRO A 29 4.34 -10.79 28.85
C PRO A 29 5.05 -10.93 27.51
N PHE A 30 4.37 -10.61 26.40
CA PHE A 30 4.97 -10.56 25.06
C PHE A 30 6.14 -9.56 25.00
N PHE A 31 5.93 -8.31 25.45
CA PHE A 31 6.99 -7.28 25.44
C PHE A 31 8.12 -7.57 26.42
N ASN A 32 7.89 -8.36 27.47
CA ASN A 32 8.96 -8.85 28.32
C ASN A 32 9.82 -9.92 27.62
N SER A 33 9.18 -10.91 27.00
CA SER A 33 9.91 -12.01 26.34
C SER A 33 10.68 -11.54 25.09
N ILE A 34 10.22 -10.51 24.37
CA ILE A 34 10.89 -10.02 23.16
C ILE A 34 12.24 -9.36 23.45
N LEU A 35 12.49 -8.91 24.70
CA LEU A 35 13.75 -8.31 25.13
C LEU A 35 14.94 -9.30 25.03
N ASP A 36 14.68 -10.59 25.10
CA ASP A 36 15.68 -11.65 25.01
C ASP A 36 15.89 -12.15 23.56
N SER A 37 15.41 -11.41 22.55
CA SER A 37 15.52 -11.72 21.14
C SER A 37 16.21 -10.61 20.34
N ASP A 38 16.61 -10.91 19.10
CA ASP A 38 17.16 -9.94 18.16
C ASP A 38 16.06 -9.12 17.42
N ILE A 39 14.80 -9.35 17.72
CA ILE A 39 13.67 -8.64 17.08
C ILE A 39 13.61 -7.21 17.64
N LYS A 40 13.75 -6.23 16.76
CA LYS A 40 13.62 -4.82 17.13
C LYS A 40 12.17 -4.47 17.48
N THR A 41 11.97 -3.78 18.59
CA THR A 41 10.69 -3.22 18.98
C THR A 41 10.68 -1.72 18.72
N VAL A 42 9.63 -1.23 18.05
CA VAL A 42 9.42 0.19 17.78
C VAL A 42 8.16 0.64 18.52
N LEU A 43 8.33 1.50 19.52
CA LEU A 43 7.22 2.11 20.24
C LEU A 43 6.60 3.20 19.38
N ILE A 44 5.41 2.91 18.86
CA ILE A 44 4.58 3.89 18.09
C ILE A 44 3.77 4.76 19.07
N ARG A 45 3.07 5.76 18.54
CA ARG A 45 2.27 6.69 19.35
C ARG A 45 0.76 6.45 19.25
N THR A 46 0.33 5.72 18.25
CA THR A 46 -1.05 5.19 18.17
C THR A 46 -1.03 3.81 17.52
N GLU A 47 -1.95 2.93 17.92
CA GLU A 47 -2.01 1.56 17.45
C GLU A 47 -2.36 1.45 15.95
N GLN A 48 -3.15 2.38 15.44
CA GLN A 48 -3.40 2.50 13.99
C GLN A 48 -2.09 2.63 13.21
N ASN A 49 -1.16 3.44 13.70
CA ASN A 49 0.14 3.67 13.08
C ASN A 49 1.07 2.46 13.19
N ALA A 50 0.89 1.58 14.20
CA ALA A 50 1.59 0.30 14.26
C ALA A 50 1.28 -0.56 13.03
N ALA A 51 -0.01 -0.68 12.69
CA ALA A 51 -0.43 -1.43 11.52
C ALA A 51 0.03 -0.76 10.20
N HIS A 52 0.00 0.57 10.10
CA HIS A 52 0.52 1.26 8.92
C HIS A 52 2.04 1.08 8.77
N ALA A 53 2.80 1.10 9.86
CA ALA A 53 4.23 0.80 9.83
C ALA A 53 4.50 -0.66 9.42
N ALA A 54 3.75 -1.62 9.98
CA ALA A 54 3.80 -3.01 9.55
C ALA A 54 3.46 -3.17 8.05
N SER A 55 2.50 -2.40 7.53
CA SER A 55 2.21 -2.33 6.08
C SER A 55 3.42 -1.86 5.27
N GLY A 56 4.14 -0.86 5.75
CA GLY A 56 5.38 -0.38 5.12
C GLY A 56 6.44 -1.48 5.00
N VAL A 57 6.68 -2.23 6.09
CA VAL A 57 7.58 -3.41 6.08
C VAL A 57 7.12 -4.44 5.05
N ALA A 58 5.83 -4.79 5.06
CA ALA A 58 5.29 -5.81 4.17
C ALA A 58 5.45 -5.43 2.68
N ARG A 59 5.23 -4.17 2.33
CA ARG A 59 5.40 -3.66 0.95
C ARG A 59 6.86 -3.64 0.50
N MET A 60 7.79 -3.50 1.43
CA MET A 60 9.23 -3.56 1.12
C MET A 60 9.75 -4.98 0.97
N THR A 61 9.30 -5.89 1.85
CA THR A 61 9.87 -7.24 1.99
C THR A 61 9.09 -8.33 1.27
N GLY A 62 7.84 -8.07 0.86
CA GLY A 62 6.91 -9.09 0.34
C GLY A 62 6.40 -10.08 1.40
N ARG A 63 6.83 -9.94 2.67
CA ARG A 63 6.49 -10.80 3.81
C ARG A 63 5.52 -10.09 4.76
N PRO A 64 4.78 -10.81 5.62
CA PRO A 64 3.90 -10.19 6.60
C PRO A 64 4.63 -9.24 7.55
N GLY A 65 4.19 -7.98 7.61
CA GLY A 65 4.61 -7.06 8.67
C GLY A 65 3.90 -7.39 9.98
N VAL A 66 4.52 -7.10 11.12
CA VAL A 66 3.99 -7.48 12.43
C VAL A 66 3.74 -6.26 13.31
N CYS A 67 2.54 -6.18 13.90
CA CYS A 67 2.25 -5.23 14.97
C CYS A 67 1.67 -5.95 16.19
N ALA A 68 1.94 -5.38 17.40
CA ALA A 68 1.48 -5.94 18.66
C ALA A 68 0.91 -4.83 19.56
N VAL A 69 -0.31 -5.02 20.06
CA VAL A 69 -1.04 -4.02 20.84
C VAL A 69 -1.80 -4.65 22.00
N THR A 70 -2.15 -3.85 23.00
CA THR A 70 -2.92 -4.33 24.16
C THR A 70 -4.40 -4.55 23.84
N SER A 71 -5.15 -5.08 24.80
CA SER A 71 -6.61 -5.26 24.74
C SER A 71 -7.38 -3.93 24.76
N GLY A 72 -8.69 -4.02 24.64
CA GLY A 72 -9.62 -2.89 24.76
C GLY A 72 -9.32 -1.79 23.75
N PRO A 73 -9.00 -0.56 24.20
CA PRO A 73 -8.76 0.56 23.30
C PRO A 73 -7.55 0.34 22.37
N GLY A 74 -6.52 -0.39 22.80
CA GLY A 74 -5.39 -0.71 21.94
C GLY A 74 -5.79 -1.61 20.77
N ALA A 75 -6.58 -2.64 21.05
CA ALA A 75 -7.11 -3.53 20.02
C ALA A 75 -8.10 -2.82 19.08
N THR A 76 -9.00 -1.98 19.61
CA THR A 76 -9.96 -1.25 18.77
C THR A 76 -9.30 -0.17 17.92
N ASN A 77 -8.27 0.51 18.42
CA ASN A 77 -7.53 1.53 17.66
C ASN A 77 -6.80 0.96 16.43
N VAL A 78 -6.38 -0.31 16.46
CA VAL A 78 -5.66 -0.92 15.32
C VAL A 78 -6.56 -1.28 14.15
N ILE A 79 -7.90 -1.32 14.33
CA ILE A 79 -8.87 -1.78 13.33
C ILE A 79 -8.73 -1.02 12.00
N THR A 80 -8.62 0.31 12.05
CA THR A 80 -8.46 1.11 10.82
C THR A 80 -7.21 0.68 10.02
N GLY A 81 -6.10 0.42 10.70
CA GLY A 81 -4.88 -0.04 10.06
C GLY A 81 -5.01 -1.45 9.45
N ILE A 82 -5.69 -2.36 10.15
CA ILE A 82 -6.04 -3.70 9.65
C ILE A 82 -6.93 -3.60 8.40
N ALA A 83 -7.99 -2.77 8.46
CA ALA A 83 -8.91 -2.57 7.34
C ALA A 83 -8.19 -1.96 6.12
N THR A 84 -7.24 -1.05 6.34
CA THR A 84 -6.39 -0.49 5.28
C THR A 84 -5.53 -1.59 4.63
N ALA A 85 -4.89 -2.44 5.42
CA ALA A 85 -4.10 -3.56 4.91
C ALA A 85 -4.96 -4.58 4.14
N PHE A 86 -6.16 -4.87 4.63
CA PHE A 86 -7.11 -5.76 3.95
C PHE A 86 -7.57 -5.20 2.59
N ALA A 87 -7.94 -3.93 2.55
CA ALA A 87 -8.38 -3.26 1.32
C ALA A 87 -7.28 -3.23 0.25
N ASP A 88 -6.02 -3.09 0.65
CA ASP A 88 -4.86 -3.06 -0.23
C ASP A 88 -4.19 -4.43 -0.43
N SER A 89 -4.74 -5.48 0.18
CA SER A 89 -4.22 -6.87 0.11
C SER A 89 -2.80 -7.01 0.67
N ILE A 90 -2.46 -6.27 1.73
CA ILE A 90 -1.13 -6.27 2.34
C ILE A 90 -1.03 -7.36 3.42
N PRO A 91 -0.06 -8.28 3.35
CA PRO A 91 0.11 -9.31 4.36
C PRO A 91 0.56 -8.71 5.69
N MET A 92 -0.15 -9.07 6.76
CA MET A 92 0.10 -8.53 8.10
C MET A 92 -0.29 -9.54 9.17
N ILE A 93 0.47 -9.59 10.25
CA ILE A 93 0.09 -10.25 11.50
C ILE A 93 -0.14 -9.18 12.56
N CYS A 94 -1.36 -9.08 13.04
CA CYS A 94 -1.72 -8.23 14.15
C CYS A 94 -1.90 -9.10 15.41
N ILE A 95 -1.07 -8.88 16.42
CA ILE A 95 -1.12 -9.57 17.71
C ILE A 95 -1.82 -8.64 18.70
N THR A 96 -2.92 -9.11 19.29
CA THR A 96 -3.61 -8.38 20.36
C THR A 96 -3.49 -9.14 21.67
N GLY A 97 -3.15 -8.43 22.74
CA GLY A 97 -3.34 -8.96 24.08
C GLY A 97 -4.82 -9.00 24.43
N GLN A 98 -5.21 -9.92 25.29
CA GLN A 98 -6.60 -10.04 25.74
C GLN A 98 -6.64 -10.22 27.26
N VAL A 99 -7.76 -9.94 27.87
CA VAL A 99 -8.04 -10.23 29.28
C VAL A 99 -7.89 -11.72 29.57
N ASN A 100 -7.85 -12.11 30.86
CA ASN A 100 -7.75 -13.51 31.25
C ASN A 100 -8.88 -14.34 30.58
N SER A 101 -8.52 -15.51 30.03
CA SER A 101 -9.45 -16.35 29.27
C SER A 101 -10.70 -16.80 30.05
N GLU A 102 -10.60 -16.92 31.38
CA GLU A 102 -11.74 -17.25 32.25
C GLU A 102 -12.72 -16.07 32.43
N LEU A 103 -12.30 -14.86 32.12
CA LEU A 103 -13.10 -13.64 32.26
C LEU A 103 -13.76 -13.19 30.95
N LEU A 104 -13.48 -13.86 29.83
CA LEU A 104 -14.05 -13.52 28.54
C LEU A 104 -15.60 -13.61 28.57
N GLY A 105 -16.26 -12.55 28.10
CA GLY A 105 -17.72 -12.43 28.12
C GLY A 105 -18.29 -11.93 29.46
N SER A 106 -17.44 -11.41 30.33
CA SER A 106 -17.87 -10.93 31.67
C SER A 106 -17.87 -9.39 31.80
N ASP A 107 -17.67 -8.66 30.69
CA ASP A 107 -17.59 -7.20 30.63
C ASP A 107 -16.51 -6.60 31.58
N VAL A 108 -15.38 -7.27 31.69
CA VAL A 108 -14.29 -6.81 32.55
C VAL A 108 -13.52 -5.65 31.90
N PHE A 109 -12.74 -4.95 32.74
CA PHE A 109 -11.95 -3.80 32.31
C PHE A 109 -11.07 -4.10 31.09
N GLN A 110 -11.20 -3.30 30.03
CA GLN A 110 -10.48 -3.43 28.76
C GLN A 110 -10.74 -4.74 27.99
N GLU A 111 -11.83 -5.43 28.27
CA GLU A 111 -12.31 -6.50 27.39
C GLU A 111 -12.88 -5.92 26.10
N ALA A 112 -12.54 -6.52 24.96
CA ALA A 112 -13.15 -6.25 23.67
C ALA A 112 -13.16 -7.54 22.84
N ASP A 113 -14.31 -7.86 22.21
CA ASP A 113 -14.34 -8.91 21.19
C ASP A 113 -13.72 -8.39 19.89
N ILE A 114 -12.39 -8.36 19.88
CA ILE A 114 -11.65 -7.86 18.71
C ILE A 114 -11.75 -8.84 17.54
N THR A 115 -11.86 -10.15 17.80
CA THR A 115 -11.98 -11.17 16.73
C THR A 115 -13.27 -10.97 15.95
N GLY A 116 -14.39 -10.72 16.63
CA GLY A 116 -15.64 -10.37 15.98
C GLY A 116 -15.62 -9.02 15.30
N ALA A 117 -15.01 -8.00 15.95
CA ALA A 117 -14.97 -6.64 15.41
C ALA A 117 -14.18 -6.54 14.09
N VAL A 118 -13.18 -7.37 13.87
CA VAL A 118 -12.35 -7.33 12.64
C VAL A 118 -12.76 -8.34 11.57
N GLU A 119 -13.76 -9.18 11.80
CA GLU A 119 -14.12 -10.30 10.92
C GLU A 119 -14.22 -9.90 9.43
N SER A 120 -14.76 -8.72 9.14
CA SER A 120 -14.90 -8.20 7.77
C SER A 120 -13.60 -7.64 7.17
N PHE A 121 -12.54 -7.50 7.95
CA PHE A 121 -11.30 -6.83 7.57
C PHE A 121 -10.06 -7.69 7.70
N VAL A 122 -10.21 -8.99 7.97
CA VAL A 122 -9.11 -9.94 8.05
C VAL A 122 -9.35 -11.15 7.16
N LYS A 123 -8.29 -11.83 6.78
CA LYS A 123 -8.42 -13.14 6.13
C LYS A 123 -8.84 -14.21 7.12
N TYR A 124 -8.34 -14.09 8.34
CA TYR A 124 -8.71 -14.95 9.46
C TYR A 124 -8.39 -14.27 10.79
N SER A 125 -9.10 -14.66 11.85
CA SER A 125 -8.82 -14.24 13.22
C SER A 125 -8.75 -15.44 14.14
N TYR A 126 -7.78 -15.45 15.07
CA TYR A 126 -7.60 -16.49 16.07
C TYR A 126 -7.82 -15.91 17.47
N LEU A 127 -8.59 -16.57 18.31
CA LEU A 127 -8.57 -16.40 19.76
C LEU A 127 -7.87 -17.63 20.36
N VAL A 128 -6.66 -17.45 20.88
CA VAL A 128 -5.83 -18.55 21.38
C VAL A 128 -6.24 -18.91 22.81
N LYS A 129 -6.87 -20.06 23.00
CA LYS A 129 -7.34 -20.53 24.33
C LYS A 129 -6.45 -21.61 24.94
N ASN A 130 -5.46 -22.10 24.24
CA ASN A 130 -4.54 -23.12 24.74
C ASN A 130 -3.10 -22.75 24.32
N VAL A 131 -2.20 -22.70 25.28
CA VAL A 131 -0.79 -22.35 25.07
C VAL A 131 -0.10 -23.29 24.07
N ASN A 132 -0.49 -24.56 24.01
CA ASN A 132 0.08 -25.53 23.07
C ASN A 132 -0.32 -25.29 21.61
N ASP A 133 -1.34 -24.47 21.36
CA ASP A 133 -1.77 -24.11 20.00
C ASP A 133 -0.93 -22.97 19.39
N ILE A 134 -0.16 -22.22 20.20
CA ILE A 134 0.61 -21.07 19.73
C ILE A 134 1.46 -21.39 18.49
N PRO A 135 2.30 -22.44 18.47
CA PRO A 135 3.15 -22.69 17.29
C PRO A 135 2.35 -22.98 16.02
N ARG A 136 1.27 -23.75 16.14
CA ARG A 136 0.37 -24.06 15.02
C ARG A 136 -0.35 -22.80 14.53
N VAL A 137 -0.92 -22.02 15.43
CA VAL A 137 -1.67 -20.79 15.09
C VAL A 137 -0.77 -19.78 14.36
N PHE A 138 0.44 -19.55 14.86
CA PHE A 138 1.39 -18.64 14.20
C PHE A 138 1.78 -19.15 12.81
N LYS A 139 2.09 -20.43 12.67
CA LYS A 139 2.42 -21.01 11.36
C LYS A 139 1.29 -20.87 10.35
N GLU A 140 0.06 -21.19 10.76
CA GLU A 140 -1.14 -21.03 9.94
C GLU A 140 -1.39 -19.55 9.60
N ALA A 141 -1.25 -18.64 10.56
CA ALA A 141 -1.49 -17.20 10.38
C ALA A 141 -0.53 -16.60 9.34
N PHE A 142 0.78 -16.88 9.42
CA PHE A 142 1.75 -16.42 8.44
C PHE A 142 1.48 -17.01 7.04
N TYR A 143 1.13 -18.28 6.96
CA TYR A 143 0.75 -18.92 5.71
C TYR A 143 -0.50 -18.27 5.10
N ILE A 144 -1.57 -18.07 5.88
CA ILE A 144 -2.81 -17.44 5.42
C ILE A 144 -2.55 -16.01 4.96
N ALA A 145 -1.79 -15.23 5.75
CA ALA A 145 -1.50 -13.84 5.43
C ALA A 145 -0.76 -13.68 4.10
N ASN A 146 0.16 -14.60 3.78
CA ASN A 146 1.11 -14.44 2.66
C ASN A 146 0.79 -15.27 1.41
N THR A 147 -0.29 -16.05 1.39
CA THR A 147 -0.66 -16.91 0.25
C THR A 147 -2.01 -16.52 -0.34
N GLY A 148 -2.27 -16.90 -1.61
CA GLY A 148 -3.45 -16.46 -2.34
C GLY A 148 -3.52 -14.93 -2.40
N ARG A 149 -4.70 -14.35 -2.32
CA ARG A 149 -4.81 -12.90 -2.08
C ARG A 149 -4.26 -12.60 -0.70
N LYS A 150 -3.12 -11.90 -0.65
CA LYS A 150 -2.47 -11.53 0.61
C LYS A 150 -3.37 -10.63 1.46
N GLY A 151 -3.16 -10.61 2.78
CA GLY A 151 -3.97 -9.78 3.67
C GLY A 151 -3.68 -10.01 5.15
N PRO A 152 -4.30 -9.23 6.04
CA PRO A 152 -4.05 -9.31 7.47
C PRO A 152 -4.68 -10.55 8.11
N VAL A 153 -4.03 -11.05 9.16
CA VAL A 153 -4.53 -12.04 10.11
C VAL A 153 -4.36 -11.48 11.51
N LEU A 154 -5.39 -11.62 12.33
CA LEU A 154 -5.35 -11.21 13.74
C LEU A 154 -5.16 -12.44 14.63
N ILE A 155 -4.31 -12.31 15.65
CA ILE A 155 -4.09 -13.31 16.70
C ILE A 155 -4.33 -12.66 18.05
N ASP A 156 -5.43 -12.98 18.69
CA ASP A 156 -5.83 -12.47 20.01
C ASP A 156 -5.45 -13.47 21.09
N ILE A 157 -4.64 -13.02 22.08
CA ILE A 157 -4.00 -13.93 23.03
C ILE A 157 -4.22 -13.45 24.45
N PRO A 158 -5.06 -14.17 25.24
CA PRO A 158 -5.26 -13.87 26.66
C PRO A 158 -3.99 -13.88 27.48
N ILE A 159 -3.90 -12.99 28.47
CA ILE A 159 -2.70 -12.81 29.30
C ILE A 159 -2.31 -14.06 30.07
N ASP A 160 -3.27 -14.86 30.53
CA ASP A 160 -3.02 -16.14 31.20
C ASP A 160 -2.39 -17.15 30.23
N ILE A 161 -2.79 -17.17 28.97
CA ILE A 161 -2.17 -18.02 27.93
C ILE A 161 -0.75 -17.57 27.61
N GLN A 162 -0.48 -16.26 27.57
CA GLN A 162 0.89 -15.74 27.41
C GLN A 162 1.81 -16.18 28.57
N ASN A 163 1.27 -16.27 29.79
CA ASN A 163 1.99 -16.70 30.99
C ASN A 163 2.00 -18.22 31.23
N ALA A 164 1.13 -18.98 30.56
CA ALA A 164 1.04 -20.41 30.71
C ALA A 164 2.29 -21.13 30.19
N THR A 165 2.65 -22.25 30.83
CA THR A 165 3.82 -23.04 30.44
C THR A 165 3.54 -23.99 29.29
N ILE A 166 4.30 -23.87 28.22
CA ILE A 166 4.37 -24.86 27.14
C ILE A 166 5.48 -25.87 27.43
N LYS A 167 5.14 -27.15 27.47
CA LYS A 167 6.09 -28.20 27.85
C LYS A 167 6.96 -28.65 26.68
N ASN A 168 6.35 -28.84 25.50
CA ASN A 168 7.00 -29.32 24.29
C ASN A 168 6.75 -28.32 23.15
N PHE A 169 7.66 -27.36 22.99
CA PHE A 169 7.60 -26.43 21.88
C PHE A 169 8.10 -27.11 20.60
N HIS A 170 7.27 -27.13 19.58
CA HIS A 170 7.64 -27.56 18.25
C HIS A 170 6.96 -26.63 17.23
N TYR A 171 7.75 -25.94 16.40
CA TYR A 171 7.22 -25.11 15.34
C TYR A 171 7.02 -25.95 14.09
N PRO A 172 5.80 -26.00 13.50
CA PRO A 172 5.53 -26.85 12.35
C PRO A 172 6.33 -26.44 11.11
N GLU A 173 6.85 -27.38 10.35
CA GLU A 173 7.52 -27.11 9.07
C GLU A 173 6.50 -26.80 7.97
N GLU A 174 5.37 -27.52 7.96
CA GLU A 174 4.34 -27.44 6.93
C GLU A 174 2.99 -27.01 7.50
N VAL A 175 2.18 -26.38 6.65
CA VAL A 175 0.78 -26.03 6.94
C VAL A 175 -0.15 -26.92 6.15
N ASN A 176 -1.10 -27.55 6.85
CA ASN A 176 -2.13 -28.36 6.22
C ASN A 176 -3.53 -27.88 6.61
N LEU A 177 -4.00 -26.84 5.91
CA LEU A 177 -5.36 -26.32 6.06
C LEU A 177 -6.30 -27.04 5.10
N ARG A 178 -7.28 -27.75 5.65
CA ARG A 178 -8.19 -28.60 4.87
C ARG A 178 -9.00 -27.80 3.83
N THR A 179 -9.38 -26.59 4.15
CA THR A 179 -10.30 -25.75 3.36
C THR A 179 -9.62 -24.59 2.64
N TYR A 180 -8.32 -24.33 2.89
CA TYR A 180 -7.59 -23.23 2.31
C TYR A 180 -6.44 -23.73 1.44
N LYS A 181 -6.65 -23.71 0.12
CA LYS A 181 -5.69 -24.18 -0.90
C LYS A 181 -5.70 -23.18 -2.07
N PRO A 182 -4.94 -22.08 -1.99
CA PRO A 182 -4.92 -21.08 -3.04
C PRO A 182 -4.40 -21.65 -4.37
N THR A 183 -5.05 -21.23 -5.46
CA THR A 183 -4.62 -21.58 -6.81
C THR A 183 -3.47 -20.68 -7.22
N VAL A 184 -2.32 -21.26 -7.52
CA VAL A 184 -1.09 -20.54 -7.89
C VAL A 184 -0.85 -20.58 -9.40
N LYS A 185 -1.10 -21.72 -10.06
CA LYS A 185 -0.84 -21.91 -11.48
C LYS A 185 -2.08 -21.64 -12.32
N GLY A 186 -1.90 -20.92 -13.42
CA GLY A 186 -2.93 -20.70 -14.43
C GLY A 186 -3.37 -21.98 -15.13
N HIS A 187 -4.63 -22.03 -15.58
CA HIS A 187 -5.14 -23.19 -16.31
C HIS A 187 -4.65 -23.17 -17.77
N ALA A 188 -3.93 -24.20 -18.22
CA ALA A 188 -3.29 -24.26 -19.54
C ALA A 188 -4.24 -23.97 -20.73
N VAL A 189 -5.50 -24.44 -20.67
CA VAL A 189 -6.48 -24.16 -21.73
C VAL A 189 -6.83 -22.68 -21.79
N GLN A 190 -6.92 -21.99 -20.66
CA GLN A 190 -7.19 -20.55 -20.62
C GLN A 190 -5.98 -19.75 -21.09
N ILE A 191 -4.76 -20.16 -20.73
CA ILE A 191 -3.52 -19.58 -21.26
C ILE A 191 -3.54 -19.59 -22.78
N LYS A 192 -3.79 -20.75 -23.41
CA LYS A 192 -3.89 -20.87 -24.87
C LYS A 192 -5.01 -20.04 -25.48
N LYS A 193 -6.12 -19.83 -24.76
CA LYS A 193 -7.17 -18.92 -25.22
C LYS A 193 -6.70 -17.47 -25.25
N VAL A 194 -5.99 -17.04 -24.20
CA VAL A 194 -5.43 -15.68 -24.13
C VAL A 194 -4.45 -15.44 -25.28
N ILE A 195 -3.54 -16.39 -25.54
CA ILE A 195 -2.59 -16.29 -26.65
C ILE A 195 -3.31 -16.17 -28.01
N LYS A 196 -4.37 -16.95 -28.24
CA LYS A 196 -5.17 -16.82 -29.47
C LYS A 196 -5.88 -15.48 -29.61
N GLU A 197 -6.31 -14.87 -28.51
CA GLU A 197 -6.91 -13.53 -28.56
C GLU A 197 -5.83 -12.46 -28.79
N LEU A 198 -4.61 -12.64 -28.27
CA LEU A 198 -3.47 -11.75 -28.61
C LEU A 198 -3.12 -11.81 -30.09
N GLU A 199 -3.09 -13.01 -30.72
CA GLU A 199 -2.86 -13.15 -32.16
C GLU A 199 -3.93 -12.41 -33.02
N ARG A 200 -5.15 -12.29 -32.52
CA ARG A 200 -6.28 -11.67 -33.24
C ARG A 200 -6.41 -10.18 -32.99
N ALA A 201 -5.96 -9.74 -31.82
CA ALA A 201 -6.09 -8.35 -31.41
C ALA A 201 -5.29 -7.41 -32.31
N LYS A 202 -5.82 -6.22 -32.51
CA LYS A 202 -5.13 -5.13 -33.18
C LYS A 202 -4.74 -4.03 -32.20
N ARG A 203 -5.44 -3.94 -31.07
CA ARG A 203 -5.28 -2.89 -30.07
C ARG A 203 -5.31 -3.49 -28.66
N PRO A 204 -4.40 -4.43 -28.35
CA PRO A 204 -4.32 -4.98 -26.99
C PRO A 204 -3.79 -3.94 -26.02
N ILE A 205 -4.15 -4.10 -24.74
CA ILE A 205 -3.58 -3.33 -23.62
C ILE A 205 -3.57 -4.17 -22.35
N ILE A 206 -2.50 -4.06 -21.58
CA ILE A 206 -2.41 -4.63 -20.23
C ILE A 206 -2.73 -3.53 -19.22
N CYS A 207 -3.69 -3.79 -18.32
CA CYS A 207 -3.97 -2.96 -17.15
C CYS A 207 -3.47 -3.67 -15.89
N ALA A 208 -2.33 -3.23 -15.38
CA ALA A 208 -1.66 -3.83 -14.23
C ALA A 208 -2.11 -3.19 -12.91
N GLY A 209 -2.45 -4.01 -11.93
CA GLY A 209 -2.80 -3.58 -10.58
C GLY A 209 -1.76 -3.94 -9.54
N GLY A 210 -2.07 -3.68 -8.26
CA GLY A 210 -1.21 -3.99 -7.13
C GLY A 210 -0.86 -5.47 -6.97
N GLY A 211 -1.67 -6.37 -7.53
CA GLY A 211 -1.42 -7.80 -7.51
C GLY A 211 -0.12 -8.19 -8.25
N VAL A 212 0.29 -7.43 -9.26
CA VAL A 212 1.58 -7.65 -9.95
C VAL A 212 2.75 -7.40 -8.99
N LEU A 213 2.72 -6.28 -8.24
CA LEU A 213 3.75 -5.95 -7.24
C LEU A 213 3.76 -6.97 -6.07
N LEU A 214 2.57 -7.40 -5.62
CA LEU A 214 2.44 -8.37 -4.54
C LEU A 214 2.89 -9.80 -4.94
N SER A 215 2.86 -10.10 -6.22
CA SER A 215 3.32 -11.34 -6.83
C SER A 215 4.80 -11.28 -7.25
N GLU A 216 5.44 -10.09 -7.14
CA GLU A 216 6.81 -9.84 -7.62
C GLU A 216 6.96 -10.22 -9.10
N ALA A 217 5.99 -9.83 -9.93
CA ALA A 217 5.87 -10.20 -11.34
C ALA A 217 6.23 -9.06 -12.29
N GLU A 218 6.86 -7.99 -11.80
CA GLU A 218 7.20 -6.79 -12.59
C GLU A 218 8.11 -7.12 -13.77
N GLU A 219 9.10 -7.97 -13.54
CA GLU A 219 10.06 -8.37 -14.57
C GLU A 219 9.41 -9.21 -15.65
N GLU A 220 8.62 -10.21 -15.25
CA GLU A 220 7.92 -11.10 -16.17
C GLU A 220 6.89 -10.35 -17.02
N LEU A 221 6.13 -9.41 -16.39
CA LEU A 221 5.20 -8.55 -17.11
C LEU A 221 5.93 -7.66 -18.11
N ARG A 222 7.02 -7.02 -17.69
CA ARG A 222 7.81 -6.11 -18.55
C ARG A 222 8.40 -6.87 -19.73
N SER A 223 9.08 -7.97 -19.49
CA SER A 223 9.69 -8.79 -20.54
C SER A 223 8.64 -9.26 -21.56
N PHE A 224 7.47 -9.70 -21.11
CA PHE A 224 6.38 -10.08 -22.00
C PHE A 224 5.84 -8.90 -22.82
N ALA A 225 5.67 -7.74 -22.19
CA ALA A 225 5.21 -6.54 -22.87
C ALA A 225 6.22 -6.03 -23.90
N GLU A 226 7.54 -6.06 -23.59
CA GLU A 226 8.62 -5.66 -24.48
C GLU A 226 8.75 -6.60 -25.68
N GLU A 227 8.73 -7.92 -25.45
CA GLU A 227 8.87 -8.94 -26.49
C GLU A 227 7.79 -8.83 -27.56
N HIS A 228 6.57 -8.49 -27.14
CA HIS A 228 5.40 -8.45 -28.04
C HIS A 228 4.91 -7.04 -28.38
N GLY A 229 5.55 -5.99 -27.88
CA GLY A 229 5.13 -4.60 -28.12
C GLY A 229 3.77 -4.26 -27.56
N ILE A 230 3.38 -4.81 -26.40
CA ILE A 230 2.05 -4.60 -25.79
C ILE A 230 2.09 -3.40 -24.86
N PRO A 231 1.24 -2.37 -25.07
CA PRO A 231 1.19 -1.22 -24.17
C PRO A 231 0.61 -1.59 -22.79
N VAL A 232 1.15 -0.92 -21.75
CA VAL A 232 0.78 -1.13 -20.36
C VAL A 232 0.24 0.16 -19.76
N VAL A 233 -0.84 0.05 -19.02
CA VAL A 233 -1.37 1.07 -18.10
C VAL A 233 -1.48 0.47 -16.70
N SER A 234 -1.57 1.29 -15.69
CA SER A 234 -1.72 0.78 -14.32
C SER A 234 -2.91 1.39 -13.59
N THR A 235 -3.43 0.66 -12.62
CA THR A 235 -4.26 1.27 -11.57
C THR A 235 -3.36 2.06 -10.61
N MET A 236 -3.95 2.85 -9.70
CA MET A 236 -3.19 3.54 -8.64
C MET A 236 -2.28 2.59 -7.87
N MET A 237 -2.77 1.40 -7.50
CA MET A 237 -1.98 0.41 -6.77
C MET A 237 -0.96 -0.33 -7.63
N GLY A 238 -1.02 -0.17 -8.95
CA GLY A 238 -0.06 -0.73 -9.90
C GLY A 238 1.04 0.26 -10.32
N ILE A 239 1.08 1.48 -9.77
CA ILE A 239 2.18 2.42 -10.02
C ILE A 239 3.50 1.78 -9.56
N GLY A 240 4.46 1.70 -10.48
CA GLY A 240 5.75 1.04 -10.25
C GLY A 240 5.88 -0.36 -10.87
N VAL A 241 4.82 -0.91 -11.49
CA VAL A 241 4.91 -2.19 -12.25
C VAL A 241 5.85 -2.08 -13.46
N MET A 242 6.02 -0.86 -13.96
CA MET A 242 7.03 -0.48 -14.96
C MET A 242 7.63 0.87 -14.59
N PRO A 243 8.87 1.16 -15.01
CA PRO A 243 9.41 2.52 -14.92
C PRO A 243 8.49 3.52 -15.59
N THR A 244 8.28 4.70 -14.98
CA THR A 244 7.31 5.69 -15.49
C THR A 244 7.63 6.17 -16.91
N GLU A 245 8.92 6.25 -17.26
CA GLU A 245 9.39 6.73 -18.57
C GLU A 245 9.56 5.60 -19.60
N HIS A 246 9.14 4.37 -19.27
CA HIS A 246 9.22 3.25 -20.19
C HIS A 246 8.34 3.51 -21.44
N PRO A 247 8.84 3.26 -22.69
CA PRO A 247 8.09 3.56 -23.92
C PRO A 247 6.70 2.93 -24.00
N LEU A 248 6.55 1.71 -23.47
CA LEU A 248 5.28 0.99 -23.45
C LEU A 248 4.37 1.33 -22.26
N TYR A 249 4.84 2.14 -21.29
CA TYR A 249 4.01 2.51 -20.14
C TYR A 249 3.26 3.82 -20.42
N TYR A 250 1.93 3.78 -20.37
CA TYR A 250 1.05 4.91 -20.66
C TYR A 250 0.42 5.54 -19.40
N GLY A 251 0.91 5.19 -18.22
CA GLY A 251 0.53 5.83 -16.96
C GLY A 251 -0.71 5.22 -16.30
N MET A 252 -1.19 5.93 -15.28
CA MET A 252 -2.31 5.50 -14.44
C MET A 252 -3.65 5.73 -15.15
N VAL A 253 -4.57 4.76 -15.03
CA VAL A 253 -5.99 4.85 -15.44
C VAL A 253 -6.90 5.18 -14.26
N GLY A 254 -8.15 5.50 -14.56
CA GLY A 254 -9.23 5.75 -13.60
C GLY A 254 -9.63 7.21 -13.49
N ASN A 255 -10.44 7.54 -12.47
CA ASN A 255 -11.06 8.87 -12.31
C ASN A 255 -10.03 10.01 -12.24
N ASN A 256 -8.85 9.75 -11.72
CA ASN A 256 -7.74 10.69 -11.61
C ASN A 256 -6.54 10.28 -12.48
N GLY A 257 -6.75 9.35 -13.42
CA GLY A 257 -5.73 8.88 -14.34
C GLY A 257 -5.48 9.83 -15.51
N LYS A 258 -4.44 9.53 -16.28
CA LYS A 258 -4.13 10.28 -17.49
C LYS A 258 -5.24 10.10 -18.54
N THR A 259 -5.66 11.19 -19.16
CA THR A 259 -6.75 11.17 -20.17
C THR A 259 -6.43 10.22 -21.32
N TYR A 260 -5.19 10.24 -21.80
CA TYR A 260 -4.74 9.36 -22.88
C TYR A 260 -4.68 7.88 -22.45
N ALA A 261 -4.33 7.58 -21.18
CA ALA A 261 -4.35 6.21 -20.66
C ALA A 261 -5.79 5.65 -20.58
N ASN A 262 -6.73 6.46 -20.09
CA ASN A 262 -8.15 6.10 -20.06
C ASN A 262 -8.69 5.87 -21.49
N ARG A 263 -8.32 6.73 -22.44
CA ARG A 263 -8.69 6.59 -23.84
C ARG A 263 -8.12 5.31 -24.45
N ALA A 264 -6.84 5.02 -24.20
CA ALA A 264 -6.19 3.79 -24.64
C ALA A 264 -6.94 2.55 -24.15
N MET A 265 -7.28 2.50 -22.86
CA MET A 265 -8.06 1.40 -22.30
C MET A 265 -9.46 1.29 -22.90
N ASN A 266 -10.11 2.41 -23.19
CA ASN A 266 -11.46 2.42 -23.77
C ASN A 266 -11.48 1.97 -25.25
N GLU A 267 -10.48 2.33 -26.05
CA GLU A 267 -10.40 2.02 -27.48
C GLU A 267 -9.70 0.69 -27.78
N SER A 268 -9.14 0.01 -26.78
CA SER A 268 -8.59 -1.33 -26.94
C SER A 268 -9.65 -2.33 -27.41
N ASP A 269 -9.24 -3.35 -28.16
CA ASP A 269 -10.08 -4.48 -28.55
C ASP A 269 -9.83 -5.73 -27.70
N LEU A 270 -8.68 -5.77 -27.01
CA LEU A 270 -8.32 -6.77 -26.02
C LEU A 270 -7.78 -6.05 -24.78
N LEU A 271 -8.43 -6.25 -23.64
CA LEU A 271 -7.99 -5.73 -22.35
C LEU A 271 -7.59 -6.89 -21.43
N ILE A 272 -6.34 -6.90 -21.00
CA ILE A 272 -5.80 -7.87 -20.04
C ILE A 272 -5.67 -7.17 -18.70
N MET A 273 -6.58 -7.43 -17.77
CA MET A 273 -6.50 -6.96 -16.39
C MET A 273 -5.74 -7.95 -15.53
N VAL A 274 -4.66 -7.51 -14.89
CA VAL A 274 -3.76 -8.36 -14.11
C VAL A 274 -3.63 -7.85 -12.69
N GLY A 275 -4.06 -8.65 -11.72
CA GLY A 275 -3.98 -8.30 -10.30
C GLY A 275 -4.64 -6.96 -9.99
N ALA A 276 -5.71 -6.66 -10.71
CA ALA A 276 -6.43 -5.41 -10.65
C ALA A 276 -7.93 -5.68 -10.48
N ARG A 277 -8.50 -5.13 -9.42
CA ARG A 277 -9.96 -5.16 -9.23
C ARG A 277 -10.63 -4.19 -10.21
N VAL A 278 -11.75 -4.61 -10.79
CA VAL A 278 -12.62 -3.70 -11.57
C VAL A 278 -13.40 -2.84 -10.57
N ALA A 279 -12.72 -1.90 -9.92
CA ALA A 279 -13.27 -1.02 -8.91
C ALA A 279 -13.60 0.36 -9.52
N ASP A 280 -14.53 1.09 -8.92
CA ASP A 280 -15.03 2.39 -9.35
C ASP A 280 -13.94 3.45 -9.58
N ARG A 281 -12.86 3.38 -8.81
CA ARG A 281 -11.72 4.31 -8.94
C ARG A 281 -10.86 4.07 -10.17
N ALA A 282 -10.73 2.79 -10.58
CA ALA A 282 -9.98 2.40 -11.78
C ALA A 282 -10.87 2.39 -13.03
N VAL A 283 -12.15 2.07 -12.86
CA VAL A 283 -13.13 1.94 -13.95
C VAL A 283 -14.44 2.58 -13.53
N SER A 284 -14.65 3.83 -13.95
CA SER A 284 -15.86 4.59 -13.57
C SER A 284 -17.17 3.97 -14.06
N GLN A 285 -17.14 3.20 -15.14
CA GLN A 285 -18.29 2.52 -15.72
C GLN A 285 -17.91 1.08 -16.10
N PRO A 286 -18.10 0.11 -15.18
CA PRO A 286 -17.71 -1.29 -15.41
C PRO A 286 -18.33 -1.91 -16.67
N ASP A 287 -19.55 -1.54 -17.03
CA ASP A 287 -20.23 -2.04 -18.24
C ASP A 287 -19.55 -1.64 -19.56
N LEU A 288 -18.77 -0.55 -19.54
CA LEU A 288 -18.04 -0.11 -20.72
C LEU A 288 -16.75 -0.90 -20.95
N ILE A 289 -16.21 -1.52 -19.90
CA ILE A 289 -14.92 -2.22 -19.96
C ILE A 289 -14.98 -3.48 -20.84
N THR A 290 -16.17 -4.01 -21.06
CA THR A 290 -16.41 -5.20 -21.92
C THR A 290 -17.09 -4.87 -23.23
N ARG A 291 -17.47 -3.60 -23.44
CA ARG A 291 -18.18 -3.22 -24.67
C ARG A 291 -17.25 -3.28 -25.88
N ASN A 292 -17.57 -4.14 -26.85
CA ASN A 292 -16.84 -4.33 -28.11
C ASN A 292 -15.37 -4.75 -27.94
N LYS A 293 -15.04 -5.42 -26.84
CA LYS A 293 -13.69 -5.94 -26.59
C LYS A 293 -13.70 -7.25 -25.82
N VAL A 294 -12.63 -7.99 -25.93
CA VAL A 294 -12.36 -9.17 -25.11
C VAL A 294 -11.73 -8.70 -23.80
N LEU A 295 -12.28 -9.14 -22.67
CA LEU A 295 -11.68 -8.97 -21.35
C LEU A 295 -11.00 -10.26 -20.92
N VAL A 296 -9.71 -10.20 -20.64
CA VAL A 296 -8.98 -11.24 -19.89
C VAL A 296 -8.81 -10.74 -18.47
N HIS A 297 -9.21 -11.53 -17.48
CA HIS A 297 -9.06 -11.14 -16.07
C HIS A 297 -8.18 -12.16 -15.34
N ILE A 298 -6.99 -11.73 -14.98
CA ILE A 298 -5.97 -12.51 -14.26
C ILE A 298 -5.96 -12.04 -12.81
N ASP A 299 -6.35 -12.93 -11.90
CA ASP A 299 -6.31 -12.65 -10.47
C ASP A 299 -6.07 -13.94 -9.68
N VAL A 300 -5.38 -13.81 -8.54
CA VAL A 300 -5.16 -14.92 -7.61
C VAL A 300 -6.43 -15.24 -6.79
N ASP A 301 -7.32 -14.25 -6.66
CA ASP A 301 -8.60 -14.39 -5.97
C ASP A 301 -9.73 -14.69 -6.99
N PRO A 302 -10.25 -15.93 -7.01
CA PRO A 302 -11.33 -16.27 -7.94
C PRO A 302 -12.61 -15.45 -7.70
N ALA A 303 -12.80 -14.86 -6.50
CA ALA A 303 -13.98 -14.06 -6.17
C ALA A 303 -13.96 -12.67 -6.85
N GLU A 304 -12.81 -12.18 -7.29
CA GLU A 304 -12.73 -10.91 -8.01
C GLU A 304 -13.08 -11.06 -9.50
N ILE A 305 -12.90 -12.26 -10.07
CA ILE A 305 -13.18 -12.50 -11.49
C ILE A 305 -14.67 -12.51 -11.76
N GLY A 306 -15.13 -11.62 -12.64
CA GLY A 306 -16.54 -11.50 -12.99
C GLY A 306 -17.43 -10.82 -11.95
N LYS A 307 -16.85 -10.30 -10.84
CA LYS A 307 -17.60 -9.64 -9.78
C LYS A 307 -18.29 -8.35 -10.25
N ASN A 308 -17.53 -7.48 -10.92
CA ASN A 308 -18.00 -6.16 -11.34
C ASN A 308 -18.07 -6.00 -12.87
N ALA A 309 -17.40 -6.85 -13.63
CA ALA A 309 -17.44 -6.84 -15.10
C ALA A 309 -17.29 -8.26 -15.65
N GLY A 310 -18.07 -8.56 -16.67
CA GLY A 310 -18.02 -9.84 -17.38
C GLY A 310 -18.86 -9.80 -18.64
N PRO A 311 -18.84 -10.84 -19.47
CA PRO A 311 -18.03 -12.05 -19.37
C PRO A 311 -16.56 -11.79 -19.69
N SER A 312 -15.67 -12.60 -19.16
CA SER A 312 -14.24 -12.52 -19.40
C SER A 312 -13.64 -13.90 -19.67
N ILE A 313 -12.40 -13.93 -20.17
CA ILE A 313 -11.56 -15.10 -20.10
C ILE A 313 -10.95 -15.12 -18.68
N PRO A 314 -11.44 -15.98 -17.78
CA PRO A 314 -10.91 -16.03 -16.41
C PRO A 314 -9.60 -16.77 -16.38
N LEU A 315 -8.61 -16.21 -15.68
CA LEU A 315 -7.32 -16.87 -15.45
C LEU A 315 -6.94 -16.74 -13.98
N VAL A 316 -7.39 -17.70 -13.17
CA VAL A 316 -7.08 -17.74 -11.74
C VAL A 316 -5.67 -18.25 -11.54
N GLY A 317 -4.85 -17.49 -10.82
CA GLY A 317 -3.48 -17.85 -10.49
C GLY A 317 -2.62 -16.64 -10.12
N ASP A 318 -1.41 -16.93 -9.70
CA ASP A 318 -0.40 -15.94 -9.41
C ASP A 318 0.14 -15.31 -10.70
N ALA A 319 0.25 -13.96 -10.74
CA ALA A 319 0.61 -13.24 -11.95
C ALA A 319 2.00 -13.63 -12.47
N LYS A 320 2.97 -13.86 -11.59
CA LYS A 320 4.32 -14.29 -11.98
C LYS A 320 4.31 -15.60 -12.74
N HIS A 321 3.65 -16.61 -12.19
CA HIS A 321 3.55 -17.92 -12.83
C HIS A 321 2.79 -17.85 -14.17
N ILE A 322 1.76 -17.02 -14.25
CA ILE A 322 0.99 -16.85 -15.49
C ILE A 322 1.83 -16.20 -16.59
N PHE A 323 2.59 -15.13 -16.29
CA PHE A 323 3.49 -14.53 -17.27
C PHE A 323 4.62 -15.47 -17.67
N GLN A 324 5.18 -16.25 -16.73
CA GLN A 324 6.13 -17.32 -17.06
C GLN A 324 5.56 -18.39 -17.98
N ASP A 325 4.27 -18.67 -17.87
CA ASP A 325 3.60 -19.60 -18.78
C ASP A 325 3.29 -18.95 -20.14
N PHE A 326 2.95 -17.66 -20.18
CA PHE A 326 2.81 -16.90 -21.45
C PHE A 326 4.10 -16.87 -22.26
N GLN A 327 5.25 -16.69 -21.61
CA GLN A 327 6.57 -16.66 -22.26
C GLN A 327 6.99 -18.00 -22.88
N LYS A 328 6.30 -19.10 -22.57
CA LYS A 328 6.55 -20.43 -23.18
C LYS A 328 5.76 -20.65 -24.47
N GLU A 329 4.79 -19.78 -24.75
CA GLU A 329 3.92 -19.90 -25.92
C GLU A 329 4.45 -18.97 -27.02
N GLU A 330 4.69 -19.51 -28.21
CA GLU A 330 5.07 -18.74 -29.40
C GLU A 330 3.84 -18.25 -30.13
N PHE A 331 3.77 -16.94 -30.44
CA PHE A 331 2.70 -16.37 -31.28
C PHE A 331 3.21 -15.12 -32.02
N GLY A 332 2.65 -14.90 -33.22
CA GLY A 332 2.97 -13.74 -34.04
C GLY A 332 2.01 -12.59 -33.78
N CYS A 333 2.54 -11.39 -33.58
CA CYS A 333 1.75 -10.18 -33.43
C CYS A 333 2.49 -8.97 -34.01
N ASN A 334 1.72 -7.94 -34.38
CA ASN A 334 2.25 -6.62 -34.73
C ASN A 334 1.28 -5.54 -34.27
N TYR A 335 1.72 -4.68 -33.36
CA TYR A 335 0.92 -3.61 -32.77
C TYR A 335 1.49 -2.21 -33.02
N GLU A 336 2.39 -2.02 -34.00
CA GLU A 336 3.05 -0.74 -34.30
C GLU A 336 2.05 0.39 -34.61
N GLU A 337 0.99 0.12 -35.37
CA GLU A 337 -0.04 1.10 -35.67
C GLU A 337 -0.76 1.57 -34.41
N TRP A 338 -1.02 0.64 -33.48
CA TRP A 338 -1.62 0.95 -32.19
C TRP A 338 -0.69 1.80 -31.31
N LEU A 339 0.58 1.44 -31.23
CA LEU A 339 1.58 2.22 -30.47
C LEU A 339 1.74 3.63 -31.04
N THR A 340 1.71 3.77 -32.37
CA THR A 340 1.73 5.08 -33.04
C THR A 340 0.54 5.93 -32.58
N THR A 341 -0.66 5.36 -32.62
CA THR A 341 -1.89 6.02 -32.16
C THR A 341 -1.80 6.44 -30.69
N LEU A 342 -1.29 5.57 -29.82
CA LEU A 342 -1.15 5.87 -28.40
C LEU A 342 -0.13 6.98 -28.12
N ASN A 343 0.94 7.05 -28.90
CA ASN A 343 1.94 8.12 -28.81
C ASN A 343 1.36 9.47 -29.26
N GLU A 344 0.48 9.48 -30.26
CA GLU A 344 -0.29 10.68 -30.62
C GLU A 344 -1.21 11.13 -29.48
N TYR A 345 -1.92 10.19 -28.82
CA TYR A 345 -2.74 10.54 -27.66
C TYR A 345 -1.90 11.15 -26.54
N ARG A 346 -0.76 10.54 -26.21
CA ARG A 346 0.16 11.06 -25.20
C ARG A 346 0.61 12.48 -25.50
N SER A 347 0.98 12.79 -26.75
CA SER A 347 1.48 14.10 -27.13
C SER A 347 0.40 15.20 -27.22
N THR A 348 -0.84 14.82 -27.55
CA THR A 348 -1.92 15.79 -27.84
C THR A 348 -2.91 15.99 -26.70
N MET A 349 -3.05 15.00 -25.80
CA MET A 349 -4.09 15.02 -24.76
C MET A 349 -3.56 15.39 -23.37
N GLU A 350 -2.29 15.73 -23.23
CA GLU A 350 -1.76 16.17 -21.95
C GLU A 350 -2.31 17.55 -21.59
N LYS A 351 -2.96 17.65 -20.42
CA LYS A 351 -3.52 18.92 -19.96
C LYS A 351 -2.39 19.87 -19.57
N LYS A 352 -2.40 21.06 -20.16
CA LYS A 352 -1.52 22.16 -19.70
C LYS A 352 -2.08 22.75 -18.41
N ARG A 353 -1.24 22.83 -17.40
CA ARG A 353 -1.53 23.54 -16.14
C ARG A 353 -1.07 25.00 -16.26
N THR A 354 -1.76 25.88 -15.56
CA THR A 354 -1.34 27.27 -15.37
C THR A 354 -1.25 27.52 -13.87
N PRO A 355 -0.13 27.15 -13.23
CA PRO A 355 0.01 27.26 -11.79
C PRO A 355 0.13 28.73 -11.38
N ASN A 356 -0.25 29.04 -10.13
CA ASN A 356 -0.06 30.33 -9.52
C ASN A 356 1.42 30.52 -9.14
N PRO A 357 2.14 31.52 -9.69
CA PRO A 357 3.58 31.68 -9.46
C PRO A 357 3.95 32.05 -8.01
N ASP A 358 3.00 32.52 -7.21
CA ASP A 358 3.23 32.88 -5.81
C ASP A 358 3.31 31.66 -4.88
N TYR A 359 2.99 30.48 -5.42
CA TYR A 359 2.97 29.20 -4.70
C TYR A 359 3.82 28.12 -5.38
N VAL A 360 4.03 27.03 -4.66
CA VAL A 360 4.63 25.81 -5.21
C VAL A 360 3.61 25.13 -6.12
N ASP A 361 3.98 24.87 -7.39
CA ASP A 361 3.21 23.97 -8.25
C ASP A 361 3.46 22.52 -7.83
N PRO A 362 2.47 21.81 -7.28
CA PRO A 362 2.67 20.45 -6.78
C PRO A 362 3.13 19.46 -7.87
N ALA A 363 2.64 19.65 -9.10
CA ALA A 363 2.98 18.77 -10.21
C ALA A 363 4.46 18.91 -10.61
N ALA A 364 4.91 20.13 -10.83
CA ALA A 364 6.31 20.43 -11.16
C ALA A 364 7.25 20.07 -10.01
N PHE A 365 6.85 20.34 -8.77
CA PHE A 365 7.62 20.01 -7.57
C PHE A 365 7.83 18.49 -7.44
N ILE A 366 6.75 17.68 -7.56
CA ILE A 366 6.85 16.21 -7.44
C ILE A 366 7.70 15.63 -8.56
N THR A 367 7.56 16.13 -9.79
CA THR A 367 8.42 15.74 -10.91
C THR A 367 9.88 16.03 -10.59
N ARG A 368 10.18 17.27 -10.16
CA ARG A 368 11.55 17.68 -9.85
C ARG A 368 12.15 16.91 -8.66
N LEU A 369 11.35 16.65 -7.63
CA LEU A 369 11.73 15.76 -6.52
C LEU A 369 12.12 14.37 -7.05
N SER A 370 11.29 13.77 -7.91
CA SER A 370 11.53 12.43 -8.46
C SER A 370 12.81 12.35 -9.28
N GLU A 371 13.15 13.42 -10.05
CA GLU A 371 14.38 13.49 -10.80
C GLU A 371 15.62 13.45 -9.90
N LYS A 372 15.56 14.12 -8.74
CA LYS A 372 16.64 14.23 -7.75
C LYS A 372 16.70 13.08 -6.73
N MET A 373 15.61 12.32 -6.56
CA MET A 373 15.59 11.14 -5.69
C MET A 373 16.54 10.04 -6.20
N GLN A 374 17.03 9.22 -5.26
CA GLN A 374 17.74 7.98 -5.59
C GLN A 374 16.87 7.11 -6.51
N GLU A 375 17.48 6.45 -7.48
CA GLU A 375 16.76 5.63 -8.47
C GLU A 375 15.88 4.54 -7.85
N ASP A 376 16.32 3.99 -6.73
CA ASP A 376 15.67 2.92 -5.97
C ASP A 376 15.01 3.44 -4.69
N GLY A 377 14.82 4.75 -4.58
CA GLY A 377 14.16 5.41 -3.47
C GLY A 377 12.68 5.00 -3.32
N VAL A 378 12.17 5.15 -2.11
CA VAL A 378 10.78 4.81 -1.77
C VAL A 378 9.98 6.09 -1.56
N TYR A 379 8.94 6.26 -2.34
CA TYR A 379 8.01 7.38 -2.24
C TYR A 379 6.71 6.90 -1.60
N VAL A 380 6.30 7.54 -0.50
CA VAL A 380 5.09 7.17 0.23
C VAL A 380 4.12 8.34 0.22
N ALA A 381 3.06 8.22 -0.58
CA ALA A 381 2.03 9.25 -0.71
C ALA A 381 0.91 9.04 0.31
N ASP A 382 0.54 10.11 1.02
CA ASP A 382 -0.66 10.13 1.85
C ASP A 382 -1.92 10.42 1.03
N VAL A 383 -3.08 10.25 1.62
CA VAL A 383 -4.39 10.44 1.00
C VAL A 383 -4.78 11.93 0.95
N GLY A 384 -5.33 12.36 -0.17
CA GLY A 384 -5.75 13.73 -0.42
C GLY A 384 -5.37 14.22 -1.83
N GLN A 385 -5.40 15.52 -2.08
CA GLN A 385 -4.92 16.10 -3.35
C GLN A 385 -3.45 15.73 -3.61
N ASN A 386 -2.61 15.72 -2.56
CA ASN A 386 -1.22 15.26 -2.64
C ASN A 386 -1.09 13.85 -3.22
N GLN A 387 -2.00 12.92 -2.90
CA GLN A 387 -2.01 11.57 -3.48
C GLN A 387 -2.20 11.62 -5.00
N ILE A 388 -3.14 12.43 -5.46
CA ILE A 388 -3.46 12.49 -6.89
C ILE A 388 -2.32 13.14 -7.69
N TRP A 389 -1.74 14.22 -7.17
CA TRP A 389 -0.53 14.80 -7.77
C TRP A 389 0.64 13.81 -7.76
N SER A 390 0.85 13.10 -6.64
CA SER A 390 1.89 12.07 -6.54
C SER A 390 1.69 10.95 -7.57
N CYS A 391 0.47 10.42 -7.69
CA CYS A 391 0.14 9.39 -8.68
C CYS A 391 0.31 9.87 -10.13
N GLY A 392 0.07 11.15 -10.38
CA GLY A 392 0.12 11.74 -11.71
C GLY A 392 1.50 12.20 -12.18
N TYR A 393 2.39 12.53 -11.26
CA TYR A 393 3.62 13.25 -11.57
C TYR A 393 4.90 12.66 -10.96
N HIS A 394 4.80 11.69 -10.03
CA HIS A 394 5.97 11.00 -9.53
C HIS A 394 6.56 10.06 -10.59
N ILE A 395 7.88 10.15 -10.81
CA ILE A 395 8.62 9.32 -11.74
C ILE A 395 9.24 8.15 -10.97
N VAL A 396 8.65 6.97 -11.10
CA VAL A 396 9.23 5.73 -10.58
C VAL A 396 10.30 5.24 -11.56
N LYS A 397 11.54 5.10 -11.09
CA LYS A 397 12.68 4.55 -11.85
C LYS A 397 12.86 3.06 -11.52
N LYS A 398 13.50 2.75 -10.40
CA LYS A 398 13.69 1.39 -9.85
C LYS A 398 13.13 1.24 -8.43
N GLY A 399 12.64 2.35 -7.85
CA GLY A 399 12.13 2.42 -6.50
C GLY A 399 10.68 1.94 -6.36
N LYS A 400 10.10 2.22 -5.20
CA LYS A 400 8.71 1.83 -4.90
C LYS A 400 7.82 3.05 -4.63
N PHE A 401 6.58 2.95 -5.06
CA PHE A 401 5.51 3.90 -4.75
C PHE A 401 4.50 3.25 -3.81
N LEU A 402 4.29 3.81 -2.63
CA LEU A 402 3.39 3.29 -1.61
C LEU A 402 2.28 4.31 -1.33
N THR A 403 1.05 3.83 -1.18
CA THR A 403 -0.09 4.65 -0.77
C THR A 403 -1.23 3.77 -0.25
N SER A 404 -2.21 4.37 0.44
CA SER A 404 -3.47 3.72 0.81
C SER A 404 -4.48 3.95 -0.31
N GLY A 405 -4.64 2.98 -1.21
CA GLY A 405 -5.50 3.12 -2.38
C GLY A 405 -6.92 2.57 -2.19
N GLY A 406 -7.07 1.45 -1.50
CA GLY A 406 -8.35 0.78 -1.33
C GLY A 406 -9.25 1.40 -0.26
N MET A 407 -8.70 1.69 0.91
CA MET A 407 -9.43 2.34 2.01
C MET A 407 -9.34 3.86 1.96
N GLY A 408 -8.23 4.42 1.44
CA GLY A 408 -8.03 5.86 1.38
C GLY A 408 -7.82 6.49 2.77
N THR A 409 -6.99 5.87 3.59
CA THR A 409 -6.77 6.27 4.98
C THR A 409 -5.77 7.41 5.05
N MET A 410 -6.22 8.59 5.49
CA MET A 410 -5.35 9.72 5.81
C MET A 410 -4.47 9.40 7.03
N GLY A 411 -3.23 9.92 7.03
CA GLY A 411 -2.23 9.65 8.06
C GLY A 411 -1.40 8.38 7.81
N TYR A 412 -1.55 7.77 6.62
CA TYR A 412 -0.85 6.55 6.23
C TYR A 412 0.65 6.75 5.99
N SER A 413 1.04 7.89 5.37
CA SER A 413 2.38 8.00 4.77
C SER A 413 3.53 7.96 5.76
N ILE A 414 3.46 8.70 6.85
CA ILE A 414 4.55 8.77 7.84
C ILE A 414 4.82 7.41 8.48
N PRO A 415 3.83 6.73 9.10
CA PRO A 415 4.09 5.43 9.69
C PRO A 415 4.46 4.36 8.66
N ALA A 416 3.88 4.37 7.45
CA ALA A 416 4.29 3.44 6.39
C ALA A 416 5.72 3.70 5.91
N ALA A 417 6.15 4.97 5.84
CA ALA A 417 7.53 5.34 5.54
C ALA A 417 8.49 4.90 6.65
N MET A 418 8.09 5.01 7.92
CA MET A 418 8.87 4.45 9.05
C MET A 418 9.09 2.95 8.88
N GLY A 419 8.02 2.22 8.59
CA GLY A 419 8.09 0.77 8.32
C GLY A 419 8.98 0.44 7.12
N ALA A 420 8.81 1.16 6.02
CA ALA A 420 9.63 0.98 4.82
C ALA A 420 11.12 1.24 5.10
N LYS A 421 11.45 2.32 5.81
CA LYS A 421 12.83 2.65 6.20
C LYS A 421 13.42 1.59 7.14
N THR A 422 12.63 1.10 8.10
CA THR A 422 13.08 0.05 9.03
C THR A 422 13.40 -1.26 8.30
N ALA A 423 12.67 -1.57 7.24
CA ALA A 423 12.91 -2.77 6.42
C ALA A 423 14.07 -2.61 5.42
N ALA A 424 14.43 -1.37 5.07
CA ALA A 424 15.46 -1.05 4.08
C ALA A 424 16.20 0.25 4.48
N MET A 425 17.07 0.12 5.48
CA MET A 425 17.78 1.26 6.08
C MET A 425 18.73 1.98 5.10
N ASP A 426 19.16 1.30 4.06
CA ASP A 426 20.02 1.82 2.98
C ASP A 426 19.26 2.66 1.94
N LYS A 427 17.93 2.54 1.89
CA LYS A 427 17.11 3.25 0.90
C LYS A 427 16.73 4.65 1.37
N GLN A 428 16.67 5.58 0.43
CA GLN A 428 16.03 6.87 0.65
C GLN A 428 14.53 6.69 0.73
N VAL A 429 13.89 7.12 1.82
CA VAL A 429 12.44 7.00 2.03
C VAL A 429 11.85 8.38 2.27
N ILE A 430 10.86 8.77 1.46
CA ILE A 430 10.20 10.07 1.52
C ILE A 430 8.70 9.89 1.71
N ALA A 431 8.16 10.45 2.79
CA ALA A 431 6.73 10.58 3.03
C ALA A 431 6.24 11.92 2.50
N VAL A 432 5.21 11.92 1.65
CA VAL A 432 4.58 13.13 1.11
C VAL A 432 3.12 13.16 1.54
N CYS A 433 2.73 14.19 2.25
CA CYS A 433 1.38 14.33 2.81
C CYS A 433 0.84 15.75 2.63
N GLY A 434 -0.47 15.90 2.75
CA GLY A 434 -1.10 17.20 2.96
C GLY A 434 -1.05 17.58 4.45
N ASP A 435 -1.29 18.84 4.75
CA ASP A 435 -1.31 19.35 6.13
C ASP A 435 -2.42 18.70 6.99
N GLY A 436 -3.54 18.31 6.39
CA GLY A 436 -4.59 17.56 7.09
C GLY A 436 -4.17 16.14 7.46
N SER A 437 -3.59 15.40 6.51
CA SER A 437 -3.12 14.04 6.77
C SER A 437 -1.88 14.00 7.66
N PHE A 438 -1.00 14.99 7.56
CA PHE A 438 0.14 15.17 8.47
C PHE A 438 -0.30 15.22 9.93
N GLN A 439 -1.33 15.99 10.25
CA GLN A 439 -1.84 16.14 11.61
C GLN A 439 -2.39 14.83 12.21
N MET A 440 -2.81 13.87 11.37
CA MET A 440 -3.30 12.57 11.84
C MET A 440 -2.19 11.61 12.29
N SER A 441 -0.93 11.86 11.91
CA SER A 441 0.21 11.00 12.26
C SER A 441 1.45 11.78 12.72
N MET A 442 1.35 13.10 12.94
CA MET A 442 2.48 13.95 13.36
C MET A 442 3.09 13.53 14.69
N MET A 443 2.35 12.83 15.57
CA MET A 443 2.89 12.31 16.82
C MET A 443 4.01 11.28 16.59
N GLU A 444 4.06 10.66 15.41
CA GLU A 444 5.13 9.71 15.07
C GLU A 444 6.50 10.39 14.83
N LEU A 445 6.56 11.71 14.78
CA LEU A 445 7.84 12.44 14.83
C LEU A 445 8.62 12.07 16.11
N ALA A 446 7.91 11.82 17.23
CA ALA A 446 8.53 11.31 18.45
C ALA A 446 9.10 9.89 18.28
N THR A 447 8.38 9.01 17.57
CA THR A 447 8.85 7.65 17.26
C THR A 447 10.08 7.68 16.36
N ILE A 448 10.04 8.47 15.29
CA ILE A 448 11.15 8.68 14.36
C ILE A 448 12.40 9.13 15.13
N ARG A 449 12.25 10.12 15.99
CA ARG A 449 13.34 10.68 16.78
C ARG A 449 13.89 9.66 17.79
N GLN A 450 13.01 8.98 18.53
CA GLN A 450 13.38 8.01 19.57
C GLN A 450 14.14 6.80 18.98
N HIS A 451 13.72 6.31 17.82
CA HIS A 451 14.27 5.09 17.22
C HIS A 451 15.28 5.37 16.09
N ASN A 452 15.64 6.64 15.86
CA ASN A 452 16.56 7.06 14.80
C ASN A 452 16.18 6.47 13.43
N ILE A 453 14.94 6.68 13.00
CA ILE A 453 14.43 6.20 11.71
C ILE A 453 14.49 7.37 10.71
N PRO A 454 15.50 7.46 9.83
CA PRO A 454 15.70 8.62 8.97
C PRO A 454 14.70 8.63 7.79
N VAL A 455 13.54 9.24 8.02
CA VAL A 455 12.49 9.46 7.00
C VAL A 455 12.45 10.93 6.64
N LYS A 456 12.48 11.24 5.34
CA LYS A 456 12.22 12.58 4.81
C LYS A 456 10.71 12.83 4.77
N ILE A 457 10.26 13.99 5.23
CA ILE A 457 8.83 14.31 5.31
C ILE A 457 8.56 15.61 4.55
N ILE A 458 7.64 15.55 3.58
CA ILE A 458 7.18 16.71 2.80
C ILE A 458 5.72 16.95 3.11
N VAL A 459 5.39 18.18 3.51
CA VAL A 459 4.02 18.61 3.76
C VAL A 459 3.60 19.61 2.68
N LEU A 460 2.70 19.22 1.80
CA LEU A 460 2.04 20.09 0.83
C LEU A 460 0.91 20.82 1.55
N LYS A 461 1.14 22.07 1.93
CA LYS A 461 0.28 22.83 2.82
C LYS A 461 -0.56 23.87 2.10
N ASN A 462 -1.88 23.71 2.17
CA ASN A 462 -2.85 24.70 1.67
C ASN A 462 -3.82 25.21 2.75
N ASN A 463 -3.70 24.73 3.99
CA ASN A 463 -4.59 24.99 5.13
C ASN A 463 -6.05 24.54 4.89
N TYR A 464 -6.26 23.52 4.08
CA TYR A 464 -7.58 22.94 3.82
C TYR A 464 -7.53 21.41 3.71
N LEU A 465 -8.67 20.77 3.99
CA LEU A 465 -8.94 19.41 3.50
C LEU A 465 -9.24 19.49 1.99
N GLY A 466 -8.16 19.65 1.20
CA GLY A 466 -8.23 20.07 -0.19
C GLY A 466 -9.10 19.18 -1.08
N MET A 467 -9.03 17.86 -0.94
CA MET A 467 -9.86 16.93 -1.72
C MET A 467 -11.36 17.07 -1.40
N VAL A 468 -11.72 17.28 -0.13
CA VAL A 468 -13.11 17.49 0.30
C VAL A 468 -13.59 18.85 -0.18
N ARG A 469 -12.74 19.87 -0.07
CA ARG A 469 -13.04 21.22 -0.58
C ARG A 469 -13.27 21.22 -2.09
N GLU A 470 -12.45 20.51 -2.86
CA GLU A 470 -12.62 20.35 -4.31
C GLU A 470 -13.95 19.67 -4.65
N TYR A 471 -14.33 18.62 -3.90
CA TYR A 471 -15.63 17.99 -4.06
C TYR A 471 -16.79 18.95 -3.76
N GLN A 472 -16.68 19.76 -2.71
CA GLN A 472 -17.67 20.79 -2.36
C GLN A 472 -17.74 21.90 -3.43
N HIS A 473 -16.61 22.28 -4.02
CA HIS A 473 -16.57 23.20 -5.14
C HIS A 473 -17.45 22.73 -6.31
N TYR A 474 -17.20 21.55 -6.82
CA TYR A 474 -17.92 21.03 -7.97
C TYR A 474 -19.36 20.61 -7.67
N THR A 475 -19.62 20.01 -6.51
CA THR A 475 -20.92 19.43 -6.17
C THR A 475 -21.87 20.43 -5.54
N TYR A 476 -21.35 21.29 -4.66
CA TYR A 476 -22.15 22.19 -3.86
C TYR A 476 -21.91 23.68 -4.18
N LYS A 477 -21.29 23.98 -5.34
CA LYS A 477 -21.12 25.35 -5.85
C LYS A 477 -20.50 26.29 -4.80
N ASP A 478 -19.33 25.92 -4.31
CA ASP A 478 -18.55 26.69 -3.32
C ASP A 478 -19.16 26.81 -1.90
N HIS A 479 -20.14 26.00 -1.57
CA HIS A 479 -20.59 25.90 -0.18
C HIS A 479 -19.62 25.05 0.63
N TYR A 480 -18.59 25.68 1.16
CA TYR A 480 -17.53 25.01 1.93
C TYR A 480 -17.94 24.86 3.39
N SER A 481 -17.75 23.64 3.93
CA SER A 481 -18.07 23.32 5.33
C SER A 481 -17.04 22.36 5.90
N VAL A 482 -16.53 22.66 7.09
CA VAL A 482 -15.64 21.80 7.90
C VAL A 482 -14.37 21.36 7.13
N VAL A 483 -13.81 22.25 6.31
CA VAL A 483 -12.61 21.96 5.50
C VAL A 483 -11.44 22.91 5.79
N ASP A 484 -11.67 23.96 6.57
CA ASP A 484 -10.67 24.94 6.95
C ASP A 484 -9.74 24.39 8.05
N LEU A 485 -8.45 24.47 7.80
CA LEU A 485 -7.37 24.06 8.70
C LEU A 485 -6.48 25.25 9.11
N SER A 486 -7.01 26.47 9.11
CA SER A 486 -6.26 27.69 9.48
C SER A 486 -5.69 27.66 10.91
N GLY A 487 -6.24 26.80 11.79
CA GLY A 487 -5.72 26.51 13.13
C GLY A 487 -4.58 25.45 13.17
N SER A 488 -4.03 25.05 12.03
CA SER A 488 -2.93 24.09 11.95
C SER A 488 -1.67 24.61 12.69
N PRO A 489 -0.84 23.69 13.24
CA PRO A 489 0.37 24.08 13.93
C PRO A 489 1.36 24.79 13.00
N ASP A 490 2.16 25.67 13.57
CA ASP A 490 3.36 26.20 12.93
C ASP A 490 4.38 25.07 12.81
N LEU A 491 4.64 24.62 11.58
CA LEU A 491 5.48 23.42 11.34
C LEU A 491 6.95 23.65 11.68
N GLU A 492 7.45 24.89 11.61
CA GLU A 492 8.81 25.22 12.01
C GLU A 492 8.99 25.04 13.53
N LYS A 493 8.06 25.56 14.32
CA LYS A 493 8.08 25.39 15.78
C LYS A 493 7.83 23.93 16.19
N LEU A 494 6.93 23.25 15.50
CA LEU A 494 6.66 21.83 15.74
C LEU A 494 7.91 20.99 15.46
N SER A 495 8.57 21.22 14.33
CA SER A 495 9.80 20.52 13.95
C SER A 495 10.92 20.75 14.98
N ALA A 496 11.09 22.02 15.39
CA ALA A 496 12.05 22.39 16.45
C ALA A 496 11.76 21.69 17.79
N ALA A 497 10.49 21.48 18.15
CA ALA A 497 10.10 20.79 19.37
C ALA A 497 10.50 19.30 19.39
N TYR A 498 10.72 18.70 18.21
CA TYR A 498 11.22 17.34 18.05
C TYR A 498 12.69 17.27 17.64
N ASP A 499 13.43 18.37 17.64
CA ASP A 499 14.82 18.47 17.15
C ASP A 499 14.98 17.96 15.71
N ILE A 500 14.00 18.19 14.84
CA ILE A 500 14.00 17.81 13.43
C ILE A 500 14.34 19.03 12.59
N PRO A 501 15.35 18.99 11.71
CA PRO A 501 15.65 20.07 10.77
C PRO A 501 14.44 20.40 9.89
N TYR A 502 14.25 21.69 9.60
CA TYR A 502 13.11 22.21 8.86
C TYR A 502 13.54 23.08 7.69
N LEU A 503 12.85 22.93 6.57
CA LEU A 503 12.94 23.79 5.39
C LEU A 503 11.54 24.24 4.96
N ARG A 504 11.48 25.41 4.29
CA ARG A 504 10.23 25.91 3.71
C ARG A 504 10.44 26.32 2.26
N LEU A 505 9.57 25.87 1.38
CA LEU A 505 9.48 26.30 -0.01
C LEU A 505 8.17 27.10 -0.20
N LYS A 506 8.28 28.35 -0.61
CA LYS A 506 7.11 29.24 -0.78
C LYS A 506 6.56 29.20 -2.20
N ASN A 507 7.44 29.13 -3.19
CA ASN A 507 7.14 29.05 -4.62
C ASN A 507 8.26 28.26 -5.32
N MET A 508 8.25 28.17 -6.64
CA MET A 508 9.21 27.36 -7.40
C MET A 508 10.58 28.02 -7.63
N GLU A 509 10.80 29.24 -7.16
CA GLU A 509 12.01 30.03 -7.49
C GLU A 509 13.33 29.37 -7.01
N HIS A 510 13.33 28.75 -5.82
CA HIS A 510 14.51 28.09 -5.24
C HIS A 510 14.32 26.58 -5.05
N VAL A 511 13.49 25.97 -5.87
CA VAL A 511 13.12 24.55 -5.71
C VAL A 511 14.35 23.63 -5.74
N ASP A 512 15.32 23.88 -6.63
CA ASP A 512 16.50 23.04 -6.77
C ASP A 512 17.43 23.11 -5.57
N GLU A 513 17.70 24.32 -5.07
CA GLU A 513 18.55 24.54 -3.90
C GLU A 513 17.95 23.91 -2.64
N ILE A 514 16.63 24.08 -2.46
CA ILE A 514 15.90 23.49 -1.32
C ILE A 514 15.87 21.96 -1.41
N LEU A 515 15.61 21.39 -2.58
CA LEU A 515 15.61 19.95 -2.75
C LEU A 515 17.02 19.35 -2.58
N ASP A 516 18.07 20.00 -3.06
CA ASP A 516 19.45 19.55 -2.86
C ASP A 516 19.81 19.54 -1.37
N ALA A 517 19.45 20.61 -0.63
CA ALA A 517 19.64 20.66 0.82
C ALA A 517 18.79 19.60 1.56
N PHE A 518 17.54 19.41 1.13
CA PHE A 518 16.64 18.42 1.72
C PHE A 518 17.13 16.98 1.54
N LEU A 519 17.73 16.66 0.40
CA LEU A 519 18.16 15.30 0.04
C LEU A 519 19.64 15.01 0.39
N ALA A 520 20.42 16.02 0.78
CA ALA A 520 21.88 15.91 0.94
C ALA A 520 22.33 14.87 1.96
N GLU A 521 21.59 14.70 3.06
CA GLU A 521 21.96 13.80 4.16
C GLU A 521 20.87 12.76 4.40
N ASP A 522 21.25 11.55 4.82
CA ASP A 522 20.29 10.51 5.25
C ASP A 522 19.86 10.72 6.70
N ASN A 523 19.19 11.85 6.94
CA ASN A 523 18.61 12.20 8.22
C ASN A 523 17.11 12.49 8.08
N THR A 524 16.39 12.54 9.20
CA THR A 524 15.01 13.04 9.20
C THR A 524 15.03 14.55 8.98
N MET A 525 14.21 15.02 8.06
CA MET A 525 14.01 16.45 7.79
C MET A 525 12.56 16.71 7.37
N LEU A 526 12.00 17.83 7.75
CA LEU A 526 10.66 18.27 7.36
C LEU A 526 10.75 19.42 6.38
N LEU A 527 10.12 19.27 5.21
CA LEU A 527 9.97 20.28 4.19
C LEU A 527 8.50 20.71 4.08
N GLU A 528 8.20 21.98 4.38
CA GLU A 528 6.90 22.60 4.15
C GLU A 528 6.87 23.26 2.78
N CYS A 529 5.94 22.84 1.93
CA CYS A 529 5.69 23.44 0.62
C CYS A 529 4.34 24.15 0.64
N LEU A 530 4.35 25.47 0.43
CA LEU A 530 3.11 26.25 0.38
C LEU A 530 2.47 26.11 -1.00
N ILE A 531 1.31 25.49 -1.07
CA ILE A 531 0.55 25.29 -2.31
C ILE A 531 -0.69 26.19 -2.35
N ASP A 532 -1.13 26.56 -3.55
CA ASP A 532 -2.30 27.42 -3.72
C ASP A 532 -3.55 26.70 -3.19
N PRO A 533 -4.28 27.31 -2.23
CA PRO A 533 -5.55 26.78 -1.75
C PRO A 533 -6.62 26.60 -2.84
N MET A 534 -6.48 27.31 -3.96
CA MET A 534 -7.40 27.27 -5.10
C MET A 534 -6.94 26.33 -6.21
N ASP A 535 -5.77 25.68 -6.08
CA ASP A 535 -5.30 24.71 -7.07
C ASP A 535 -6.09 23.41 -6.94
N LEU A 536 -6.87 23.11 -7.96
CA LEU A 536 -7.71 21.91 -8.05
C LEU A 536 -7.00 20.85 -8.89
N VAL A 537 -7.20 19.59 -8.53
CA VAL A 537 -6.57 18.46 -9.23
C VAL A 537 -7.22 18.21 -10.58
N LYS A 538 -8.52 18.52 -10.73
CA LYS A 538 -9.33 18.28 -11.93
C LYS A 538 -9.27 19.37 -12.97
#